data_484ac42a220c70d603a38dea22ecfec8
#
_entry.id   484ac42a220c70d603a38dea22ecfec8
#
_cell.length_a   1.000
_cell.length_b   1.000
_cell.length_c   1.000
_cell.angle_alpha   90.00
_cell.angle_beta   90.00
_cell.angle_gamma   90.00
#
_symmetry.space_group_name_H-M   'P 1'
#
loop_
_entity.id
_entity.type
_entity.pdbx_description
1 polymer ?
#
loop_
_entity_poly.entity_id
_entity_poly.type
_entity_poly.pdbx_seq_one_letter_code
_entity_poly.pdbx_strand_id
1 'polypeptide(L)'
;MNEGELQQCYTVLGVLPDVSLEELERAFMKRNFALLKGKNGAAGDANPELDAQRQQLRGAHDRLAEHLRELQRQAEAANPRNKPHLGQYHAPVPPAPTERLLTPPVLTPRDPADDEVILFRFDHWKVNTFVPPLLLGLVWLVNLSPLKSLLTGFHVWMHEFGHATAAWLCGFRATPLPFGWTPVEPEYSHFVYFGLLLMFSILFVAGWLERKAWPMIAAVALAGLQYYMTWRMPEHRQEFWWSAFGGVGGEFYLSTLFMLFFWVQLPEKFKWGACRYVFFCIGATAFINIWVRWGDVYRGLEEIPFGSMINGEDDQGGDMNKLMDGYGWKKFTIRRTYWLLGWGCWAALGLMWAVFALRLNLVADWLTGKFTKKEEEPGA
;
A
#
# COMPACT_ATOMS: atom_id res chain seq x y z
N MET A 1 -34.05 15.67 -22.74
CA MET A 1 -33.19 15.92 -23.92
C MET A 1 -33.84 15.26 -25.12
N ASN A 2 -33.90 15.90 -26.29
CA ASN A 2 -34.44 15.27 -27.49
C ASN A 2 -33.38 14.40 -28.19
N GLU A 3 -33.82 13.47 -29.09
CA GLU A 3 -32.89 12.52 -29.75
C GLU A 3 -31.79 13.20 -30.56
N GLY A 4 -32.07 14.34 -31.19
CA GLY A 4 -31.10 15.08 -31.97
C GLY A 4 -30.01 15.72 -31.10
N GLU A 5 -30.38 16.29 -29.96
CA GLU A 5 -29.44 16.84 -28.97
C GLU A 5 -28.55 15.75 -28.35
N LEU A 6 -29.13 14.61 -28.11
CA LEU A 6 -28.42 13.47 -27.57
C LEU A 6 -27.36 12.97 -28.54
N GLN A 7 -27.73 12.80 -29.83
CA GLN A 7 -26.81 12.39 -30.88
C GLN A 7 -25.67 13.39 -31.10
N GLN A 8 -25.97 14.70 -30.98
CA GLN A 8 -24.96 15.74 -31.06
C GLN A 8 -23.95 15.64 -29.88
N CYS A 9 -24.43 15.38 -28.67
CA CYS A 9 -23.54 15.18 -27.51
C CYS A 9 -22.60 13.98 -27.69
N TYR A 10 -23.11 12.83 -28.17
CA TYR A 10 -22.28 11.66 -28.49
C TYR A 10 -21.20 11.97 -29.53
N THR A 11 -21.56 12.69 -30.57
CA THR A 11 -20.63 13.07 -31.63
C THR A 11 -19.55 14.04 -31.14
N VAL A 12 -19.91 15.05 -30.37
CA VAL A 12 -18.97 16.04 -29.79
C VAL A 12 -17.99 15.36 -28.80
N LEU A 13 -18.44 14.36 -28.03
CA LEU A 13 -17.62 13.64 -27.08
C LEU A 13 -16.91 12.44 -27.70
N GLY A 14 -17.37 11.97 -28.88
CA GLY A 14 -16.83 10.80 -29.58
C GLY A 14 -17.04 9.51 -28.81
N VAL A 15 -18.20 9.36 -28.21
CA VAL A 15 -18.62 8.19 -27.44
C VAL A 15 -19.83 7.53 -28.09
N LEU A 16 -20.04 6.25 -27.79
CA LEU A 16 -21.19 5.47 -28.31
C LEU A 16 -22.44 5.71 -27.45
N PRO A 17 -23.64 5.42 -27.95
CA PRO A 17 -24.89 5.62 -27.22
C PRO A 17 -25.05 4.77 -25.93
N ASP A 18 -24.31 3.69 -25.78
CA ASP A 18 -24.29 2.79 -24.64
C ASP A 18 -23.19 3.11 -23.61
N VAL A 19 -22.60 4.29 -23.72
CA VAL A 19 -21.49 4.74 -22.86
C VAL A 19 -21.92 4.79 -21.38
N SER A 20 -21.06 4.29 -20.52
CA SER A 20 -21.18 4.44 -19.06
C SER A 20 -20.70 5.85 -18.61
N LEU A 21 -21.16 6.28 -17.42
CA LEU A 21 -20.73 7.57 -16.84
C LEU A 21 -19.20 7.66 -16.71
N GLU A 22 -18.53 6.58 -16.36
CA GLU A 22 -17.08 6.52 -16.21
C GLU A 22 -16.35 6.64 -17.56
N GLU A 23 -16.84 5.98 -18.58
CA GLU A 23 -16.30 6.08 -19.95
C GLU A 23 -16.52 7.48 -20.55
N LEU A 24 -17.65 8.11 -20.24
CA LEU A 24 -17.95 9.47 -20.61
C LEU A 24 -16.91 10.44 -19.99
N GLU A 25 -16.63 10.33 -18.70
CA GLU A 25 -15.62 11.16 -18.03
C GLU A 25 -14.23 10.95 -18.63
N ARG A 26 -13.84 9.70 -18.91
CA ARG A 26 -12.56 9.40 -19.56
C ARG A 26 -12.45 10.02 -20.95
N ALA A 27 -13.50 9.94 -21.76
CA ALA A 27 -13.54 10.53 -23.09
C ALA A 27 -13.44 12.06 -23.04
N PHE A 28 -14.18 12.68 -22.12
CA PHE A 28 -14.11 14.12 -21.87
C PHE A 28 -12.71 14.57 -21.46
N MET A 29 -12.11 13.90 -20.47
CA MET A 29 -10.76 14.22 -20.01
C MET A 29 -9.73 14.10 -21.13
N LYS A 30 -9.80 13.04 -21.94
CA LYS A 30 -8.90 12.82 -23.07
C LYS A 30 -9.00 13.95 -24.11
N ARG A 31 -10.22 14.36 -24.50
CA ARG A 31 -10.42 15.42 -25.47
C ARG A 31 -10.07 16.80 -24.92
N ASN A 32 -10.45 17.11 -23.69
CA ASN A 32 -10.10 18.35 -23.01
C ASN A 32 -8.57 18.51 -22.88
N PHE A 33 -7.86 17.42 -22.58
CA PHE A 33 -6.39 17.42 -22.51
C PHE A 33 -5.75 17.62 -23.90
N ALA A 34 -6.31 17.04 -24.95
CA ALA A 34 -5.84 17.23 -26.32
C ALA A 34 -5.97 18.71 -26.76
N LEU A 35 -7.08 19.37 -26.40
CA LEU A 35 -7.29 20.80 -26.64
C LEU A 35 -6.33 21.69 -25.83
N LEU A 36 -5.95 21.27 -24.60
CA LEU A 36 -4.93 21.96 -23.80
C LEU A 36 -3.52 21.85 -24.40
N LYS A 37 -3.18 20.69 -24.94
CA LYS A 37 -1.87 20.44 -25.54
C LYS A 37 -1.65 21.24 -26.82
N GLY A 38 -2.72 21.50 -27.56
CA GLY A 38 -2.67 22.41 -28.74
C GLY A 38 -2.34 23.85 -28.40
N LYS A 39 -2.55 24.30 -27.16
CA LYS A 39 -2.26 25.64 -26.66
C LYS A 39 -0.76 25.91 -26.41
N ASN A 40 0.02 24.86 -26.10
CA ASN A 40 1.44 24.98 -25.73
C ASN A 40 2.39 25.21 -26.92
N GLY A 41 1.86 25.29 -28.14
CA GLY A 41 2.65 25.58 -29.36
C GLY A 41 2.67 27.00 -29.82
N ALA A 42 1.82 27.92 -29.28
CA ALA A 42 1.77 29.32 -29.64
C ALA A 42 1.75 30.16 -28.36
N ALA A 43 2.84 30.81 -28.06
CA ALA A 43 2.96 31.69 -26.91
C ALA A 43 2.05 32.94 -27.16
N GLY A 44 1.09 33.15 -26.24
CA GLY A 44 0.65 34.51 -25.91
C GLY A 44 -0.73 34.98 -26.32
N ASP A 45 -1.47 34.39 -27.29
CA ASP A 45 -2.78 34.93 -27.68
C ASP A 45 -3.94 34.00 -27.31
N ALA A 46 -4.99 34.63 -26.69
CA ALA A 46 -6.26 33.95 -26.42
C ALA A 46 -6.87 33.56 -27.79
N ASN A 47 -6.96 32.25 -28.07
CA ASN A 47 -7.60 31.75 -29.28
C ASN A 47 -9.10 31.54 -29.00
N PRO A 48 -9.98 32.46 -29.42
CA PRO A 48 -11.42 32.41 -29.12
C PRO A 48 -12.09 31.13 -29.67
N GLU A 49 -11.54 30.57 -30.73
CA GLU A 49 -12.07 29.37 -31.37
C GLU A 49 -11.82 28.12 -30.50
N LEU A 50 -10.65 28.02 -29.85
CA LEU A 50 -10.30 26.98 -28.94
C LEU A 50 -11.13 27.03 -27.64
N ASP A 51 -11.39 28.24 -27.15
CA ASP A 51 -12.22 28.42 -25.95
C ASP A 51 -13.69 28.09 -26.26
N ALA A 52 -14.20 28.43 -27.46
CA ALA A 52 -15.52 27.99 -27.91
C ALA A 52 -15.65 26.48 -28.03
N GLN A 53 -14.64 25.79 -28.58
CA GLN A 53 -14.61 24.33 -28.65
C GLN A 53 -14.61 23.69 -27.27
N ARG A 54 -13.87 24.23 -26.30
CA ARG A 54 -13.86 23.73 -24.90
C ARG A 54 -15.20 23.97 -24.23
N GLN A 55 -15.85 25.10 -24.45
CA GLN A 55 -17.17 25.37 -23.90
C GLN A 55 -18.22 24.42 -24.48
N GLN A 56 -18.15 24.15 -25.80
CA GLN A 56 -19.00 23.15 -26.44
C GLN A 56 -18.80 21.75 -25.89
N LEU A 57 -17.53 21.35 -25.69
CA LEU A 57 -17.19 20.05 -25.13
C LEU A 57 -17.72 19.88 -23.68
N ARG A 58 -17.58 20.90 -22.84
CA ARG A 58 -18.14 20.93 -21.49
C ARG A 58 -19.65 20.86 -21.50
N GLY A 59 -20.30 21.67 -22.31
CA GLY A 59 -21.77 21.68 -22.40
C GLY A 59 -22.33 20.35 -22.90
N ALA A 60 -21.64 19.64 -23.80
CA ALA A 60 -22.04 18.32 -24.23
C ALA A 60 -21.85 17.26 -23.11
N HIS A 61 -20.73 17.34 -22.37
CA HIS A 61 -20.46 16.45 -21.24
C HIS A 61 -21.52 16.60 -20.15
N ASP A 62 -21.80 17.82 -19.69
CA ASP A 62 -22.71 18.08 -18.57
C ASP A 62 -24.13 17.61 -18.89
N ARG A 63 -24.60 17.88 -20.11
CA ARG A 63 -25.95 17.42 -20.56
C ARG A 63 -26.07 15.91 -20.67
N LEU A 64 -25.03 15.23 -21.18
CA LEU A 64 -25.04 13.79 -21.30
C LEU A 64 -24.88 13.09 -19.94
N ALA A 65 -24.04 13.65 -19.07
CA ALA A 65 -23.87 13.14 -17.71
C ALA A 65 -25.16 13.25 -16.87
N GLU A 66 -25.90 14.35 -17.02
CA GLU A 66 -27.20 14.54 -16.35
C GLU A 66 -28.24 13.55 -16.87
N HIS A 67 -28.28 13.34 -18.19
CA HIS A 67 -29.17 12.36 -18.80
C HIS A 67 -28.90 10.93 -18.34
N LEU A 68 -27.64 10.50 -18.28
CA LEU A 68 -27.25 9.19 -17.79
C LEU A 68 -27.57 9.01 -16.31
N ARG A 69 -27.36 10.03 -15.48
CA ARG A 69 -27.74 10.01 -14.05
C ARG A 69 -29.25 9.89 -13.86
N GLU A 70 -30.04 10.53 -14.72
CA GLU A 70 -31.50 10.44 -14.67
C GLU A 70 -31.99 9.05 -15.08
N LEU A 71 -31.40 8.44 -16.12
CA LEU A 71 -31.67 7.06 -16.50
C LEU A 71 -31.33 6.08 -15.38
N GLN A 72 -30.21 6.31 -14.70
CA GLN A 72 -29.81 5.50 -13.57
C GLN A 72 -30.78 5.61 -12.39
N ARG A 73 -31.22 6.84 -12.03
CA ARG A 73 -32.27 7.04 -11.00
C ARG A 73 -33.59 6.37 -11.37
N GLN A 74 -34.01 6.45 -12.65
CA GLN A 74 -35.23 5.78 -13.10
C GLN A 74 -35.10 4.26 -13.03
N ALA A 75 -33.95 3.71 -13.38
CA ALA A 75 -33.66 2.28 -13.25
C ALA A 75 -33.67 1.83 -11.78
N GLU A 76 -33.08 2.62 -10.87
CA GLU A 76 -33.10 2.38 -9.43
C GLU A 76 -34.51 2.49 -8.84
N ALA A 77 -35.33 3.44 -9.29
CA ALA A 77 -36.72 3.61 -8.86
C ALA A 77 -37.64 2.48 -9.40
N ALA A 78 -37.32 1.94 -10.57
CA ALA A 78 -38.05 0.83 -11.19
C ALA A 78 -37.69 -0.54 -10.57
N ASN A 79 -36.68 -0.62 -9.76
CA ASN A 79 -36.22 -1.84 -9.11
C ASN A 79 -37.24 -2.27 -8.02
N PRO A 80 -37.90 -3.42 -8.14
CA PRO A 80 -38.98 -3.86 -7.22
C PRO A 80 -38.51 -4.10 -5.78
N ARG A 81 -37.17 -4.12 -5.52
CA ARG A 81 -36.61 -4.23 -4.17
C ARG A 81 -36.74 -2.98 -3.32
N ASN A 82 -37.05 -1.80 -3.90
CA ASN A 82 -37.12 -0.51 -3.20
C ASN A 82 -38.55 -0.06 -2.83
N LYS A 83 -39.57 -0.91 -2.97
CA LYS A 83 -40.92 -0.55 -2.55
C LYS A 83 -41.11 -0.82 -1.04
N PRO A 84 -41.58 0.17 -0.24
CA PRO A 84 -41.90 -0.07 1.15
C PRO A 84 -43.07 -1.10 1.24
N HIS A 85 -42.86 -2.15 2.03
CA HIS A 85 -43.86 -3.18 2.31
C HIS A 85 -45.02 -2.55 3.08
N LEU A 86 -46.11 -2.22 2.35
CA LEU A 86 -47.43 -2.09 2.93
C LEU A 86 -48.09 -3.45 2.87
N GLY A 87 -48.36 -4.03 4.04
CA GLY A 87 -48.89 -5.38 4.17
C GLY A 87 -50.28 -5.53 3.56
N GLN A 88 -50.44 -6.58 2.76
CA GLN A 88 -51.71 -7.25 2.53
C GLN A 88 -51.47 -8.77 2.48
N TYR A 89 -52.05 -9.44 3.46
CA TYR A 89 -52.15 -10.88 3.50
C TYR A 89 -53.12 -11.34 2.40
N HIS A 90 -52.66 -12.15 1.45
CA HIS A 90 -53.53 -12.99 0.62
C HIS A 90 -53.07 -14.45 0.73
N ALA A 91 -54.03 -15.31 1.00
CA ALA A 91 -53.85 -16.76 1.12
C ALA A 91 -53.30 -17.38 -0.16
N PRO A 92 -52.55 -18.49 -0.07
CA PRO A 92 -51.90 -19.09 -1.23
C PRO A 92 -52.87 -19.84 -2.09
N VAL A 93 -52.93 -19.53 -3.39
CA VAL A 93 -53.57 -20.32 -4.45
C VAL A 93 -52.56 -21.39 -4.90
N PRO A 94 -52.95 -22.68 -5.02
CA PRO A 94 -52.05 -23.73 -5.47
C PRO A 94 -51.65 -23.51 -6.95
N PRO A 95 -50.40 -23.75 -7.33
CA PRO A 95 -49.91 -23.49 -8.67
C PRO A 95 -50.42 -24.57 -9.66
N ALA A 96 -50.92 -24.12 -10.81
CA ALA A 96 -51.11 -24.93 -11.99
C ALA A 96 -49.79 -25.42 -12.57
N PRO A 97 -49.73 -26.59 -13.23
CA PRO A 97 -48.51 -27.11 -13.82
C PRO A 97 -48.07 -26.20 -14.99
N THR A 98 -47.01 -25.43 -14.77
CA THR A 98 -46.46 -24.53 -15.79
C THR A 98 -45.41 -25.28 -16.58
N GLU A 99 -45.58 -25.34 -17.90
CA GLU A 99 -44.54 -25.65 -18.88
C GLU A 99 -43.27 -24.88 -18.53
N ARG A 100 -42.12 -25.59 -18.46
CA ARG A 100 -40.81 -25.00 -18.38
C ARG A 100 -40.49 -24.23 -19.68
N LEU A 101 -40.97 -23.00 -19.78
CA LEU A 101 -40.38 -22.04 -20.67
C LEU A 101 -38.92 -21.86 -20.23
N LEU A 102 -38.00 -22.16 -21.13
CA LEU A 102 -36.58 -21.86 -21.00
C LEU A 102 -36.42 -20.34 -20.75
N THR A 103 -36.45 -19.93 -19.50
CA THR A 103 -36.04 -18.58 -19.15
C THR A 103 -34.59 -18.43 -19.56
N PRO A 104 -34.25 -17.41 -20.38
CA PRO A 104 -32.84 -17.11 -20.63
C PRO A 104 -32.14 -16.95 -19.29
N PRO A 105 -30.87 -17.38 -19.18
CA PRO A 105 -30.12 -17.24 -17.93
C PRO A 105 -30.22 -15.78 -17.50
N VAL A 106 -30.77 -15.53 -16.32
CA VAL A 106 -30.76 -14.23 -15.69
C VAL A 106 -29.29 -13.92 -15.51
N LEU A 107 -28.75 -13.03 -16.34
CA LEU A 107 -27.44 -12.47 -16.18
C LEU A 107 -27.48 -11.73 -14.82
N THR A 108 -27.08 -12.41 -13.75
CA THR A 108 -26.82 -11.74 -12.49
C THR A 108 -25.84 -10.62 -12.79
N PRO A 109 -26.11 -9.38 -12.34
CA PRO A 109 -25.16 -8.30 -12.48
C PRO A 109 -23.81 -8.81 -11.97
N ARG A 110 -22.81 -8.79 -12.84
CA ARG A 110 -21.45 -9.24 -12.50
C ARG A 110 -20.96 -8.35 -11.38
N ASP A 111 -20.60 -8.95 -10.25
CA ASP A 111 -20.05 -8.21 -9.14
C ASP A 111 -18.77 -7.51 -9.66
N PRO A 112 -18.60 -6.17 -9.50
CA PRO A 112 -17.39 -5.48 -9.88
C PRO A 112 -16.12 -6.12 -9.29
N ALA A 113 -16.26 -6.84 -8.16
CA ALA A 113 -15.19 -7.65 -7.58
C ALA A 113 -14.76 -8.84 -8.47
N ASP A 114 -15.61 -9.31 -9.40
CA ASP A 114 -15.27 -10.42 -10.31
C ASP A 114 -14.33 -9.99 -11.45
N ASP A 115 -14.23 -8.70 -11.72
CA ASP A 115 -13.33 -8.15 -12.75
C ASP A 115 -11.93 -7.83 -12.18
N GLU A 116 -11.74 -7.87 -10.86
CA GLU A 116 -10.43 -7.68 -10.26
C GLU A 116 -9.55 -8.92 -10.48
N VAL A 117 -8.35 -8.69 -11.04
CA VAL A 117 -7.38 -9.77 -11.28
C VAL A 117 -7.09 -10.49 -9.96
N ILE A 118 -7.33 -11.80 -9.92
CA ILE A 118 -7.20 -12.66 -8.72
C ILE A 118 -5.88 -12.41 -7.97
N LEU A 119 -4.80 -12.11 -8.68
CA LEU A 119 -3.49 -11.82 -8.10
C LEU A 119 -3.48 -10.57 -7.23
N PHE A 120 -4.35 -9.59 -7.48
CA PHE A 120 -4.38 -8.34 -6.72
C PHE A 120 -5.33 -8.38 -5.53
N ARG A 121 -6.15 -9.43 -5.43
CA ARG A 121 -7.09 -9.62 -4.32
C ARG A 121 -6.35 -10.02 -3.04
N PHE A 122 -6.66 -9.34 -1.94
CA PHE A 122 -6.07 -9.63 -0.61
C PHE A 122 -6.75 -10.81 0.08
N ASP A 123 -7.98 -11.15 -0.29
CA ASP A 123 -8.77 -12.24 0.28
C ASP A 123 -8.47 -13.61 -0.33
N HIS A 124 -7.70 -13.66 -1.43
CA HIS A 124 -7.45 -14.90 -2.14
C HIS A 124 -6.37 -15.73 -1.41
N TRP A 125 -6.81 -16.70 -0.59
CA TRP A 125 -5.93 -17.49 0.29
C TRP A 125 -4.77 -18.19 -0.45
N LYS A 126 -4.99 -18.71 -1.67
CA LYS A 126 -3.92 -19.38 -2.45
C LYS A 126 -2.80 -18.40 -2.81
N VAL A 127 -3.15 -17.17 -3.20
CA VAL A 127 -2.16 -16.11 -3.49
C VAL A 127 -1.36 -15.81 -2.23
N ASN A 128 -2.05 -15.58 -1.12
CA ASN A 128 -1.41 -15.20 0.14
C ASN A 128 -0.56 -16.34 0.76
N THR A 129 -0.87 -17.61 0.42
CA THR A 129 -0.12 -18.76 0.92
C THR A 129 1.06 -19.14 0.02
N PHE A 130 0.87 -19.17 -1.29
CA PHE A 130 1.88 -19.73 -2.21
C PHE A 130 2.80 -18.69 -2.84
N VAL A 131 2.30 -17.47 -3.08
CA VAL A 131 3.09 -16.46 -3.77
C VAL A 131 4.26 -15.94 -2.93
N PRO A 132 4.14 -15.61 -1.63
CA PRO A 132 5.27 -15.14 -0.84
C PRO A 132 6.43 -16.14 -0.76
N PRO A 133 6.24 -17.44 -0.47
CA PRO A 133 7.33 -18.40 -0.53
C PRO A 133 7.97 -18.54 -1.91
N LEU A 134 7.14 -18.47 -2.98
CA LEU A 134 7.64 -18.52 -4.36
C LEU A 134 8.52 -17.31 -4.69
N LEU A 135 8.07 -16.10 -4.33
CA LEU A 135 8.85 -14.87 -4.52
C LEU A 135 10.14 -14.90 -3.70
N LEU A 136 10.06 -15.38 -2.45
CA LEU A 136 11.23 -15.52 -1.59
C LEU A 136 12.26 -16.47 -2.21
N GLY A 137 11.81 -17.62 -2.73
CA GLY A 137 12.67 -18.58 -3.45
C GLY A 137 13.28 -17.97 -4.71
N LEU A 138 12.51 -17.22 -5.49
CA LEU A 138 13.01 -16.53 -6.68
C LEU A 138 14.07 -15.48 -6.32
N VAL A 139 13.81 -14.65 -5.33
CA VAL A 139 14.76 -13.65 -4.82
C VAL A 139 16.03 -14.31 -4.28
N TRP A 140 15.89 -15.46 -3.59
CA TRP A 140 17.03 -16.24 -3.14
C TRP A 140 17.91 -16.68 -4.32
N LEU A 141 17.31 -17.23 -5.38
CA LEU A 141 18.04 -17.63 -6.59
C LEU A 141 18.75 -16.44 -7.26
N VAL A 142 18.11 -15.27 -7.31
CA VAL A 142 18.73 -14.04 -7.83
C VAL A 142 19.93 -13.63 -6.98
N ASN A 143 19.85 -13.75 -5.65
CA ASN A 143 20.97 -13.45 -4.75
C ASN A 143 22.15 -14.44 -4.90
N LEU A 144 21.93 -15.65 -5.41
CA LEU A 144 23.00 -16.59 -5.76
C LEU A 144 23.64 -16.31 -7.13
N SER A 145 23.05 -15.45 -7.94
CA SER A 145 23.49 -15.12 -9.29
C SER A 145 24.37 -13.87 -9.32
N PRO A 146 25.08 -13.59 -10.42
CA PRO A 146 25.81 -12.33 -10.62
C PRO A 146 24.91 -11.08 -10.56
N LEU A 147 23.59 -11.24 -10.72
CA LEU A 147 22.61 -10.16 -10.59
C LEU A 147 22.53 -9.59 -9.17
N LYS A 148 23.10 -10.29 -8.18
CA LYS A 148 23.22 -9.78 -6.79
C LYS A 148 23.85 -8.38 -6.74
N SER A 149 24.85 -8.12 -7.60
CA SER A 149 25.53 -6.81 -7.63
C SER A 149 24.60 -5.66 -8.01
N LEU A 150 23.59 -5.88 -8.85
CA LEU A 150 22.59 -4.88 -9.21
C LEU A 150 21.65 -4.55 -8.03
N LEU A 151 21.50 -5.47 -7.10
CA LEU A 151 20.61 -5.35 -5.96
C LEU A 151 21.31 -4.72 -4.75
N THR A 152 22.63 -4.56 -4.78
CA THR A 152 23.41 -4.00 -3.67
C THR A 152 22.92 -2.62 -3.23
N GLY A 153 22.48 -1.79 -4.16
CA GLY A 153 21.92 -0.48 -3.85
C GLY A 153 20.71 -0.51 -2.92
N PHE A 154 19.88 -1.57 -2.98
CA PHE A 154 18.74 -1.73 -2.08
C PHE A 154 19.16 -2.01 -0.64
N HIS A 155 20.25 -2.77 -0.43
CA HIS A 155 20.76 -3.04 0.92
C HIS A 155 21.28 -1.77 1.57
N VAL A 156 22.14 -1.04 0.83
CA VAL A 156 22.68 0.23 1.30
C VAL A 156 21.53 1.19 1.65
N TRP A 157 20.57 1.31 0.76
CA TRP A 157 19.44 2.20 1.00
C TRP A 157 18.59 1.79 2.20
N MET A 158 18.30 0.49 2.38
CA MET A 158 17.58 -0.01 3.56
C MET A 158 18.36 0.25 4.85
N HIS A 159 19.68 0.13 4.83
CA HIS A 159 20.55 0.48 5.93
C HIS A 159 20.42 1.95 6.31
N GLU A 160 20.56 2.84 5.33
CA GLU A 160 20.46 4.28 5.54
C GLU A 160 19.05 4.71 5.97
N PHE A 161 18.01 4.10 5.39
CA PHE A 161 16.62 4.29 5.85
C PHE A 161 16.42 3.82 7.30
N GLY A 162 17.16 2.81 7.73
CA GLY A 162 17.14 2.36 9.11
C GLY A 162 17.62 3.44 10.08
N HIS A 163 18.75 4.08 9.79
CA HIS A 163 19.24 5.24 10.53
C HIS A 163 18.23 6.39 10.52
N ALA A 164 17.74 6.72 9.32
CA ALA A 164 16.81 7.84 9.15
C ALA A 164 15.48 7.61 9.88
N THR A 165 14.90 6.41 9.83
CA THR A 165 13.64 6.13 10.54
C THR A 165 13.79 6.27 12.04
N ALA A 166 14.90 5.79 12.61
CA ALA A 166 15.19 5.96 14.03
C ALA A 166 15.39 7.46 14.40
N ALA A 167 16.12 8.21 13.58
CA ALA A 167 16.32 9.64 13.76
C ALA A 167 14.99 10.43 13.68
N TRP A 168 14.15 10.14 12.69
CA TRP A 168 12.84 10.79 12.54
C TRP A 168 11.91 10.51 13.72
N LEU A 169 11.90 9.28 14.24
CA LEU A 169 11.12 8.93 15.43
C LEU A 169 11.67 9.64 16.69
N CYS A 170 12.95 9.97 16.72
CA CYS A 170 13.55 10.82 17.76
C CYS A 170 13.29 12.33 17.54
N GLY A 171 12.67 12.73 16.42
CA GLY A 171 12.40 14.11 16.08
C GLY A 171 13.56 14.85 15.40
N PHE A 172 14.56 14.13 14.91
CA PHE A 172 15.73 14.71 14.22
C PHE A 172 15.54 14.73 12.70
N ARG A 173 16.16 15.68 12.01
CA ARG A 173 16.25 15.65 10.55
C ARG A 173 17.30 14.64 10.12
N ALA A 174 16.93 13.78 9.19
CA ALA A 174 17.83 12.81 8.59
C ALA A 174 17.51 12.67 7.10
N THR A 175 18.56 12.49 6.29
CA THR A 175 18.43 12.30 4.84
C THR A 175 19.16 11.02 4.44
N PRO A 176 18.44 9.90 4.21
CA PRO A 176 19.06 8.65 3.79
C PRO A 176 19.57 8.76 2.36
N LEU A 177 20.88 8.71 2.17
CA LEU A 177 21.50 8.76 0.85
C LEU A 177 21.82 7.35 0.36
N PRO A 178 21.68 7.06 -0.94
CA PRO A 178 21.86 5.69 -1.47
C PRO A 178 23.32 5.23 -1.56
N PHE A 179 24.25 6.01 -1.07
CA PHE A 179 25.70 5.70 -1.14
C PHE A 179 26.33 5.37 0.23
N GLY A 180 25.53 5.01 1.24
CA GLY A 180 26.05 4.58 2.54
C GLY A 180 26.32 5.71 3.51
N TRP A 181 25.50 6.76 3.49
CA TRP A 181 25.59 7.86 4.43
C TRP A 181 24.21 8.47 4.72
N THR A 182 23.92 8.63 6.00
CA THR A 182 22.73 9.33 6.48
C THR A 182 23.16 10.51 7.36
N PRO A 183 23.26 11.72 6.81
CA PRO A 183 23.45 12.91 7.63
C PRO A 183 22.24 13.10 8.55
N VAL A 184 22.50 13.23 9.84
CA VAL A 184 21.52 13.50 10.87
C VAL A 184 21.88 14.83 11.55
N GLU A 185 20.93 15.76 11.59
CA GLU A 185 21.04 16.99 12.37
C GLU A 185 20.57 16.67 13.80
N PRO A 186 21.46 16.75 14.80
CA PRO A 186 21.13 16.37 16.18
C PRO A 186 20.19 17.36 16.89
N GLU A 187 19.78 18.41 16.19
CA GLU A 187 18.82 19.38 16.71
C GLU A 187 17.37 18.92 16.47
N TYR A 188 16.54 19.11 17.52
CA TYR A 188 15.12 18.80 17.43
C TYR A 188 14.43 19.60 16.33
N SER A 189 13.70 18.91 15.45
CA SER A 189 12.98 19.50 14.34
C SER A 189 11.47 19.39 14.54
N HIS A 190 10.81 20.50 14.81
CA HIS A 190 9.36 20.58 14.84
C HIS A 190 8.72 20.08 13.53
N PHE A 191 9.37 20.37 12.39
CA PHE A 191 8.88 19.94 11.08
C PHE A 191 8.83 18.41 10.96
N VAL A 192 9.88 17.71 11.40
CA VAL A 192 9.92 16.23 11.36
C VAL A 192 8.90 15.66 12.33
N TYR A 193 8.86 16.14 13.56
CA TYR A 193 7.94 15.65 14.58
C TYR A 193 6.47 15.79 14.16
N PHE A 194 6.05 17.01 13.81
CA PHE A 194 4.66 17.25 13.40
C PHE A 194 4.35 16.67 12.01
N GLY A 195 5.33 16.57 11.11
CA GLY A 195 5.19 15.92 9.82
C GLY A 195 4.85 14.43 9.95
N LEU A 196 5.55 13.71 10.83
CA LEU A 196 5.23 12.30 11.12
C LEU A 196 3.89 12.16 11.82
N LEU A 197 3.57 13.02 12.81
CA LEU A 197 2.24 13.02 13.44
C LEU A 197 1.12 13.25 12.42
N LEU A 198 1.33 14.14 11.45
CA LEU A 198 0.38 14.36 10.36
C LEU A 198 0.22 13.09 9.51
N MET A 199 1.32 12.42 9.16
CA MET A 199 1.26 11.15 8.42
C MET A 199 0.50 10.06 9.20
N PHE A 200 0.75 9.93 10.51
CA PHE A 200 0.01 8.99 11.36
C PHE A 200 -1.46 9.38 11.49
N SER A 201 -1.76 10.68 11.56
CA SER A 201 -3.14 11.18 11.57
C SER A 201 -3.87 10.87 10.27
N ILE A 202 -3.20 11.00 9.11
CA ILE A 202 -3.76 10.63 7.80
C ILE A 202 -4.03 9.12 7.76
N LEU A 203 -3.13 8.28 8.27
CA LEU A 203 -3.33 6.84 8.36
C LEU A 203 -4.52 6.49 9.28
N PHE A 204 -4.64 7.19 10.42
CA PHE A 204 -5.76 7.02 11.34
C PHE A 204 -7.10 7.39 10.68
N VAL A 205 -7.16 8.57 10.05
CA VAL A 205 -8.38 9.04 9.36
C VAL A 205 -8.76 8.13 8.20
N ALA A 206 -7.78 7.65 7.43
CA ALA A 206 -8.03 6.69 6.35
C ALA A 206 -8.64 5.39 6.89
N GLY A 207 -8.09 4.85 8.00
CA GLY A 207 -8.67 3.68 8.68
C GLY A 207 -10.07 3.94 9.21
N TRP A 208 -10.31 5.14 9.77
CA TRP A 208 -11.63 5.55 10.26
C TRP A 208 -12.68 5.60 9.13
N LEU A 209 -12.33 6.26 8.02
CA LEU A 209 -13.23 6.40 6.87
C LEU A 209 -13.58 5.05 6.23
N GLU A 210 -12.61 4.14 6.16
CA GLU A 210 -12.79 2.79 5.62
C GLU A 210 -13.28 1.78 6.67
N ARG A 211 -13.50 2.21 7.93
CA ARG A 211 -13.90 1.36 9.08
C ARG A 211 -12.94 0.18 9.33
N LYS A 212 -11.66 0.36 9.05
CA LYS A 212 -10.59 -0.61 9.29
C LYS A 212 -9.90 -0.31 10.62
N ALA A 213 -9.94 -1.23 11.57
CA ALA A 213 -9.36 -1.01 12.90
C ALA A 213 -7.82 -0.99 12.89
N TRP A 214 -7.18 -1.86 12.11
CA TRP A 214 -5.73 -2.01 12.13
C TRP A 214 -4.94 -0.73 11.77
N PRO A 215 -5.33 0.11 10.77
CA PRO A 215 -4.59 1.34 10.49
C PRO A 215 -4.69 2.34 11.63
N MET A 216 -5.86 2.41 12.31
CA MET A 216 -6.04 3.28 13.48
C MET A 216 -5.14 2.84 14.64
N ILE A 217 -5.09 1.52 14.93
CA ILE A 217 -4.22 0.96 15.97
C ILE A 217 -2.75 1.21 15.64
N ALA A 218 -2.35 0.97 14.38
CA ALA A 218 -0.98 1.21 13.93
C ALA A 218 -0.60 2.69 14.05
N ALA A 219 -1.49 3.60 13.65
CA ALA A 219 -1.26 5.04 13.76
C ALA A 219 -1.06 5.49 15.22
N VAL A 220 -1.90 5.02 16.14
CA VAL A 220 -1.79 5.32 17.57
C VAL A 220 -0.50 4.73 18.16
N ALA A 221 -0.16 3.49 17.80
CA ALA A 221 1.06 2.83 18.26
C ALA A 221 2.32 3.58 17.76
N LEU A 222 2.35 3.99 16.49
CA LEU A 222 3.46 4.75 15.90
C LEU A 222 3.58 6.15 16.52
N ALA A 223 2.46 6.85 16.75
CA ALA A 223 2.46 8.14 17.45
C ALA A 223 2.95 8.01 18.89
N GLY A 224 2.52 6.95 19.59
CA GLY A 224 3.00 6.63 20.94
C GLY A 224 4.50 6.30 20.97
N LEU A 225 4.98 5.53 19.99
CA LEU A 225 6.41 5.22 19.83
C LEU A 225 7.22 6.50 19.56
N GLN A 226 6.77 7.35 18.64
CA GLN A 226 7.41 8.63 18.36
C GLN A 226 7.47 9.51 19.62
N TYR A 227 6.33 9.66 20.33
CA TYR A 227 6.31 10.41 21.58
C TYR A 227 7.32 9.88 22.60
N TYR A 228 7.39 8.55 22.76
CA TYR A 228 8.34 7.92 23.68
C TYR A 228 9.78 8.17 23.25
N MET A 229 10.11 7.95 21.97
CA MET A 229 11.47 8.13 21.45
C MET A 229 11.91 9.59 21.48
N THR A 230 11.01 10.52 21.21
CA THR A 230 11.36 11.97 21.20
C THR A 230 11.47 12.55 22.62
N TRP A 231 10.53 12.25 23.52
CA TRP A 231 10.38 12.98 24.77
C TRP A 231 10.72 12.22 26.04
N ARG A 232 10.71 10.88 25.98
CA ARG A 232 10.91 10.03 27.16
C ARG A 232 12.23 9.27 27.12
N MET A 233 12.79 9.05 25.97
CA MET A 233 14.04 8.33 25.80
C MET A 233 15.21 9.28 26.10
N PRO A 234 16.18 8.89 26.94
CA PRO A 234 17.40 9.68 27.17
C PRO A 234 18.21 9.88 25.88
N GLU A 235 18.88 11.02 25.73
CA GLU A 235 19.64 11.40 24.53
C GLU A 235 20.67 10.35 24.09
N HIS A 236 21.43 9.77 25.02
CA HIS A 236 22.39 8.71 24.70
C HIS A 236 21.76 7.45 24.11
N ARG A 237 20.48 7.17 24.45
CA ARG A 237 19.72 6.07 23.85
C ARG A 237 19.12 6.45 22.50
N GLN A 238 18.71 7.69 22.33
CA GLN A 238 18.29 8.20 21.02
C GLN A 238 19.45 8.07 20.03
N GLU A 239 20.64 8.52 20.44
CA GLU A 239 21.86 8.42 19.65
C GLU A 239 22.20 6.96 19.32
N PHE A 240 22.12 6.04 20.29
CA PHE A 240 22.29 4.60 20.04
C PHE A 240 21.38 4.08 18.91
N TRP A 241 20.09 4.45 18.92
CA TRP A 241 19.14 3.97 17.93
C TRP A 241 19.44 4.51 16.53
N TRP A 242 19.70 5.80 16.39
CA TRP A 242 19.86 6.36 15.05
C TRP A 242 21.31 6.30 14.54
N SER A 243 22.34 6.28 15.39
CA SER A 243 23.72 6.35 14.94
C SER A 243 24.45 5.01 14.85
N ALA A 244 24.01 3.99 15.60
CA ALA A 244 24.73 2.73 15.70
C ALA A 244 23.87 1.51 15.42
N PHE A 245 22.67 1.42 16.03
CA PHE A 245 21.79 0.25 15.86
C PHE A 245 20.92 0.38 14.61
N GLY A 246 20.57 1.61 14.21
CA GLY A 246 19.59 1.90 13.16
C GLY A 246 19.93 1.32 11.81
N GLY A 247 21.20 1.29 11.40
CA GLY A 247 21.62 0.76 10.11
C GLY A 247 21.27 -0.71 9.93
N VAL A 248 22.07 -1.58 10.53
CA VAL A 248 21.86 -3.05 10.44
C VAL A 248 20.53 -3.49 11.04
N GLY A 249 20.15 -2.92 12.19
CA GLY A 249 18.81 -3.18 12.76
C GLY A 249 17.71 -2.79 11.79
N GLY A 250 17.86 -1.64 11.13
CA GLY A 250 16.95 -1.13 10.11
C GLY A 250 16.80 -2.06 8.91
N GLU A 251 17.90 -2.59 8.41
CA GLU A 251 17.84 -3.59 7.34
C GLU A 251 16.94 -4.77 7.73
N PHE A 252 17.01 -5.26 8.96
CA PHE A 252 16.16 -6.35 9.44
C PHE A 252 14.69 -5.91 9.57
N TYR A 253 14.39 -4.84 10.33
CA TYR A 253 12.99 -4.53 10.62
C TYR A 253 12.25 -3.90 9.44
N LEU A 254 12.91 -3.04 8.63
CA LEU A 254 12.27 -2.45 7.45
C LEU A 254 12.03 -3.47 6.36
N SER A 255 13.01 -4.34 6.07
CA SER A 255 12.83 -5.40 5.09
C SER A 255 11.71 -6.36 5.50
N THR A 256 11.66 -6.74 6.77
CA THR A 256 10.58 -7.56 7.32
C THR A 256 9.23 -6.85 7.20
N LEU A 257 9.16 -5.55 7.54
CA LEU A 257 7.94 -4.77 7.43
C LEU A 257 7.44 -4.70 5.99
N PHE A 258 8.33 -4.47 5.01
CA PHE A 258 7.99 -4.48 3.59
C PHE A 258 7.40 -5.81 3.14
N MET A 259 7.96 -6.92 3.64
CA MET A 259 7.43 -8.26 3.35
C MET A 259 6.08 -8.50 4.03
N LEU A 260 5.91 -8.07 5.29
CA LEU A 260 4.64 -8.21 6.04
C LEU A 260 3.49 -7.44 5.39
N PHE A 261 3.75 -6.29 4.78
CA PHE A 261 2.74 -5.53 4.04
C PHE A 261 2.17 -6.26 2.82
N PHE A 262 2.74 -7.38 2.41
CA PHE A 262 2.14 -8.23 1.38
C PHE A 262 0.75 -8.72 1.77
N TRP A 263 0.56 -9.06 3.03
CA TRP A 263 -0.71 -9.61 3.53
C TRP A 263 -1.67 -8.55 4.07
N VAL A 264 -1.21 -7.32 4.24
CA VAL A 264 -1.99 -6.26 4.86
C VAL A 264 -2.58 -5.35 3.79
N GLN A 265 -3.90 -5.24 3.76
CA GLN A 265 -4.56 -4.33 2.85
C GLN A 265 -4.49 -2.90 3.39
N LEU A 266 -3.67 -2.07 2.76
CA LEU A 266 -3.66 -0.63 2.99
C LEU A 266 -4.97 0.01 2.52
N PRO A 267 -5.32 1.21 3.00
CA PRO A 267 -6.47 1.95 2.51
C PRO A 267 -6.49 2.06 0.98
N GLU A 268 -7.67 1.96 0.37
CA GLU A 268 -7.86 1.84 -1.09
C GLU A 268 -7.17 2.95 -1.90
N LYS A 269 -7.08 4.15 -1.32
CA LYS A 269 -6.39 5.29 -1.92
C LYS A 269 -4.92 5.02 -2.29
N PHE A 270 -4.27 4.07 -1.62
CA PHE A 270 -2.87 3.72 -1.88
C PHE A 270 -2.69 2.75 -3.06
N LYS A 271 -3.77 2.22 -3.65
CA LYS A 271 -3.74 1.25 -4.78
C LYS A 271 -2.72 0.13 -4.56
N TRP A 272 -2.71 -0.44 -3.35
CA TRP A 272 -1.66 -1.32 -2.85
C TRP A 272 -1.59 -2.70 -3.54
N GLY A 273 -2.64 -3.14 -4.24
CA GLY A 273 -2.76 -4.49 -4.81
C GLY A 273 -1.56 -4.96 -5.62
N ALA A 274 -1.08 -4.17 -6.59
CA ALA A 274 0.10 -4.49 -7.38
C ALA A 274 1.42 -4.16 -6.66
N CYS A 275 1.47 -3.05 -5.91
CA CYS A 275 2.68 -2.58 -5.25
C CYS A 275 3.19 -3.56 -4.20
N ARG A 276 2.32 -4.36 -3.55
CA ARG A 276 2.72 -5.34 -2.52
C ARG A 276 3.78 -6.33 -3.00
N TYR A 277 3.75 -6.71 -4.29
CA TYR A 277 4.74 -7.62 -4.90
C TYR A 277 6.11 -6.96 -4.98
N VAL A 278 6.15 -5.72 -5.43
CA VAL A 278 7.40 -4.94 -5.58
C VAL A 278 8.03 -4.72 -4.20
N PHE A 279 7.25 -4.29 -3.22
CA PHE A 279 7.74 -4.07 -1.85
C PHE A 279 8.19 -5.37 -1.20
N PHE A 280 7.46 -6.48 -1.43
CA PHE A 280 7.90 -7.78 -0.97
C PHE A 280 9.26 -8.19 -1.55
N CYS A 281 9.46 -8.04 -2.86
CA CYS A 281 10.72 -8.37 -3.52
C CYS A 281 11.88 -7.49 -3.03
N ILE A 282 11.67 -6.18 -2.87
CA ILE A 282 12.67 -5.27 -2.30
C ILE A 282 13.04 -5.70 -0.87
N GLY A 283 12.02 -5.91 -0.02
CA GLY A 283 12.23 -6.38 1.35
C GLY A 283 12.94 -7.74 1.40
N ALA A 284 12.49 -8.71 0.60
CA ALA A 284 13.11 -10.03 0.54
C ALA A 284 14.58 -9.98 0.09
N THR A 285 14.91 -9.13 -0.86
CA THR A 285 16.28 -8.94 -1.33
C THR A 285 17.20 -8.44 -0.22
N ALA A 286 16.79 -7.39 0.48
CA ALA A 286 17.55 -6.84 1.61
C ALA A 286 17.62 -7.86 2.75
N PHE A 287 16.50 -8.48 3.11
CA PHE A 287 16.42 -9.45 4.21
C PHE A 287 17.30 -10.68 3.99
N ILE A 288 17.27 -11.29 2.81
CA ILE A 288 18.09 -12.48 2.51
C ILE A 288 19.57 -12.14 2.62
N ASN A 289 19.99 -11.00 2.08
CA ASN A 289 21.39 -10.60 2.11
C ASN A 289 21.87 -10.42 3.55
N ILE A 290 21.17 -9.61 4.34
CA ILE A 290 21.56 -9.32 5.73
C ILE A 290 21.48 -10.59 6.60
N TRP A 291 20.48 -11.46 6.38
CA TRP A 291 20.33 -12.72 7.09
C TRP A 291 21.49 -13.68 6.82
N VAL A 292 21.89 -13.87 5.57
CA VAL A 292 23.01 -14.75 5.19
C VAL A 292 24.30 -14.19 5.80
N ARG A 293 24.58 -12.91 5.61
CA ARG A 293 25.78 -12.27 6.13
C ARG A 293 25.91 -12.40 7.65
N TRP A 294 24.87 -12.08 8.42
CA TRP A 294 24.93 -12.20 9.88
C TRP A 294 24.90 -13.64 10.35
N GLY A 295 24.38 -14.57 9.55
CA GLY A 295 24.53 -16.01 9.76
C GLY A 295 25.99 -16.46 9.65
N ASP A 296 26.72 -15.97 8.65
CA ASP A 296 28.14 -16.23 8.45
C ASP A 296 28.99 -15.60 9.55
N VAL A 297 28.70 -14.36 9.92
CA VAL A 297 29.34 -13.65 11.06
C VAL A 297 29.09 -14.39 12.38
N TYR A 298 27.89 -14.89 12.63
CA TYR A 298 27.59 -15.65 13.84
C TYR A 298 28.33 -16.98 13.91
N ARG A 299 28.46 -17.66 12.79
CA ARG A 299 29.22 -18.93 12.67
C ARG A 299 30.74 -18.72 12.65
N GLY A 300 31.21 -17.48 12.55
CA GLY A 300 32.64 -17.15 12.46
C GLY A 300 33.24 -17.41 11.07
N LEU A 301 32.41 -17.52 10.03
CA LEU A 301 32.85 -17.65 8.64
C LEU A 301 33.19 -16.29 8.00
N GLU A 302 32.60 -15.23 8.53
CA GLU A 302 32.88 -13.84 8.16
C GLU A 302 33.15 -13.02 9.42
N GLU A 303 34.00 -12.01 9.31
CA GLU A 303 34.24 -11.07 10.39
C GLU A 303 33.11 -10.06 10.54
N ILE A 304 32.99 -9.44 11.74
CA ILE A 304 32.06 -8.35 11.95
C ILE A 304 32.48 -7.20 11.03
N PRO A 305 31.54 -6.62 10.23
CA PRO A 305 31.88 -5.51 9.32
C PRO A 305 32.16 -4.22 10.10
N PHE A 306 33.40 -4.05 10.52
CA PHE A 306 33.87 -2.79 11.08
C PHE A 306 34.15 -1.77 9.97
N GLY A 307 34.24 -0.51 10.34
CA GLY A 307 34.45 0.56 9.39
C GLY A 307 33.19 1.06 8.70
N SER A 308 33.35 1.87 7.67
CA SER A 308 32.25 2.40 6.85
C SER A 308 32.44 2.12 5.37
N MET A 309 31.34 2.16 4.60
CA MET A 309 31.41 2.01 3.14
C MET A 309 32.18 3.13 2.45
N ILE A 310 32.25 4.31 3.05
CA ILE A 310 32.88 5.49 2.45
C ILE A 310 34.39 5.53 2.74
N ASN A 311 34.77 5.30 4.00
CA ASN A 311 36.18 5.48 4.46
C ASN A 311 36.90 4.13 4.68
N GLY A 312 36.23 3.00 4.46
CA GLY A 312 36.82 1.68 4.58
C GLY A 312 36.87 1.12 6.01
N GLU A 313 37.65 0.05 6.19
CA GLU A 313 37.71 -0.73 7.44
C GLU A 313 38.32 0.03 8.62
N ASP A 314 39.15 1.01 8.36
CA ASP A 314 39.81 1.82 9.40
C ASP A 314 38.94 2.94 9.98
N ASP A 315 37.73 3.13 9.45
CA ASP A 315 36.83 4.19 9.89
C ASP A 315 36.21 3.89 11.25
N GLN A 316 36.61 4.63 12.27
CA GLN A 316 36.03 4.55 13.61
C GLN A 316 34.58 5.01 13.68
N GLY A 317 34.05 5.67 12.64
CA GLY A 317 32.70 6.15 12.53
C GLY A 317 31.68 5.05 12.13
N GLY A 318 32.13 3.85 11.80
CA GLY A 318 31.26 2.72 11.44
C GLY A 318 30.33 2.29 12.57
N ASP A 319 29.17 1.76 12.24
CA ASP A 319 28.14 1.34 13.21
C ASP A 319 28.65 0.34 14.23
N MET A 320 29.39 -0.67 13.76
CA MET A 320 29.92 -1.72 14.63
C MET A 320 30.99 -1.19 15.56
N ASN A 321 31.78 -0.20 15.09
CA ASN A 321 32.77 0.50 15.92
C ASN A 321 32.08 1.29 17.03
N LYS A 322 31.02 2.06 16.69
CA LYS A 322 30.24 2.80 17.70
C LYS A 322 29.60 1.88 18.72
N LEU A 323 29.05 0.71 18.30
CA LEU A 323 28.50 -0.27 19.24
C LEU A 323 29.55 -0.80 20.20
N MET A 324 30.75 -1.06 19.72
CA MET A 324 31.82 -1.62 20.54
C MET A 324 32.49 -0.57 21.43
N ASP A 325 32.94 0.52 20.83
CA ASP A 325 33.78 1.54 21.50
C ASP A 325 32.93 2.60 22.23
N GLY A 326 31.81 2.99 21.66
CA GLY A 326 30.89 3.98 22.24
C GLY A 326 29.93 3.40 23.26
N TYR A 327 29.36 2.22 22.99
CA TYR A 327 28.35 1.59 23.85
C TYR A 327 28.81 0.34 24.60
N GLY A 328 30.10 -0.01 24.47
CA GLY A 328 30.73 -1.09 25.23
C GLY A 328 30.24 -2.51 24.89
N TRP A 329 29.68 -2.69 23.68
CA TRP A 329 29.22 -4.00 23.23
C TRP A 329 30.42 -4.91 22.93
N LYS A 330 30.37 -6.16 23.41
CA LYS A 330 31.35 -7.17 23.06
C LYS A 330 31.05 -7.76 21.69
N LYS A 331 32.04 -8.21 20.95
CA LYS A 331 31.89 -8.92 19.65
C LYS A 331 30.85 -10.02 19.70
N PHE A 332 30.81 -10.79 20.78
CA PHE A 332 29.80 -11.83 20.99
C PHE A 332 28.38 -11.23 21.11
N THR A 333 28.22 -10.11 21.80
CA THR A 333 26.92 -9.43 21.96
C THR A 333 26.39 -8.97 20.60
N ILE A 334 27.26 -8.35 19.80
CA ILE A 334 26.91 -7.88 18.44
C ILE A 334 26.42 -9.06 17.59
N ARG A 335 27.23 -10.12 17.48
CA ARG A 335 26.90 -11.34 16.70
C ARG A 335 25.57 -11.95 17.12
N ARG A 336 25.39 -12.15 18.42
CA ARG A 336 24.18 -12.78 18.99
C ARG A 336 22.94 -11.91 18.77
N THR A 337 23.04 -10.60 18.97
CA THR A 337 21.88 -9.70 18.85
C THR A 337 21.35 -9.68 17.44
N TYR A 338 22.17 -9.48 16.43
CA TYR A 338 21.69 -9.44 15.04
C TYR A 338 21.24 -10.82 14.54
N TRP A 339 21.87 -11.91 14.98
CA TRP A 339 21.40 -13.25 14.69
C TRP A 339 20.01 -13.53 15.28
N LEU A 340 19.78 -13.17 16.55
CA LEU A 340 18.47 -13.33 17.20
C LEU A 340 17.42 -12.39 16.59
N LEU A 341 17.79 -11.16 16.21
CA LEU A 341 16.89 -10.24 15.51
C LEU A 341 16.42 -10.86 14.20
N GLY A 342 17.31 -11.44 13.42
CA GLY A 342 16.96 -12.15 12.19
C GLY A 342 15.99 -13.31 12.41
N TRP A 343 16.19 -14.12 13.47
CA TRP A 343 15.22 -15.17 13.83
C TRP A 343 13.87 -14.61 14.27
N GLY A 344 13.86 -13.49 14.99
CA GLY A 344 12.63 -12.77 15.31
C GLY A 344 11.87 -12.33 14.07
N CYS A 345 12.58 -11.81 13.06
CA CYS A 345 12.00 -11.44 11.77
C CYS A 345 11.43 -12.66 11.03
N TRP A 346 12.15 -13.78 10.98
CA TRP A 346 11.64 -15.04 10.42
C TRP A 346 10.40 -15.55 11.14
N ALA A 347 10.37 -15.45 12.47
CA ALA A 347 9.21 -15.83 13.26
C ALA A 347 7.99 -14.94 12.92
N ALA A 348 8.18 -13.64 12.80
CA ALA A 348 7.11 -12.71 12.40
C ALA A 348 6.56 -13.03 11.01
N LEU A 349 7.42 -13.27 10.03
CA LEU A 349 7.02 -13.66 8.67
C LEU A 349 6.32 -15.02 8.65
N GLY A 350 6.84 -16.00 9.38
CA GLY A 350 6.26 -17.32 9.50
C GLY A 350 4.88 -17.31 10.16
N LEU A 351 4.70 -16.53 11.23
CA LEU A 351 3.40 -16.34 11.89
C LEU A 351 2.40 -15.71 10.95
N MET A 352 2.78 -14.63 10.23
CA MET A 352 1.90 -13.99 9.26
C MET A 352 1.52 -14.96 8.14
N TRP A 353 2.47 -15.67 7.58
CA TRP A 353 2.21 -16.69 6.56
C TRP A 353 1.29 -17.81 7.09
N ALA A 354 1.49 -18.30 8.31
CA ALA A 354 0.68 -19.35 8.92
C ALA A 354 -0.80 -18.94 9.07
N VAL A 355 -1.09 -17.67 9.35
CA VAL A 355 -2.47 -17.14 9.40
C VAL A 355 -3.23 -17.49 8.12
N PHE A 356 -2.63 -17.29 6.97
CA PHE A 356 -3.26 -17.56 5.67
C PHE A 356 -3.18 -19.03 5.28
N ALA A 357 -2.06 -19.70 5.55
CA ALA A 357 -1.87 -21.12 5.25
C ALA A 357 -2.82 -22.02 6.06
N LEU A 358 -3.03 -21.70 7.34
CA LEU A 358 -3.95 -22.42 8.23
C LEU A 358 -5.40 -21.90 8.13
N ARG A 359 -5.65 -20.93 7.24
CA ARG A 359 -6.97 -20.33 7.02
C ARG A 359 -7.61 -19.80 8.31
N LEU A 360 -6.85 -19.08 9.11
CA LEU A 360 -7.35 -18.41 10.31
C LEU A 360 -8.17 -17.18 9.90
N ASN A 361 -9.38 -17.40 9.38
CA ASN A 361 -10.21 -16.39 8.71
C ASN A 361 -10.43 -15.12 9.55
N LEU A 362 -10.65 -15.26 10.85
CA LEU A 362 -10.85 -14.09 11.74
C LEU A 362 -9.67 -13.11 11.70
N VAL A 363 -8.44 -13.62 11.72
CA VAL A 363 -7.24 -12.79 11.67
C VAL A 363 -6.99 -12.28 10.25
N ALA A 364 -7.19 -13.15 9.25
CA ALA A 364 -7.08 -12.77 7.84
C ALA A 364 -8.09 -11.68 7.47
N ASP A 365 -9.35 -11.80 7.89
CA ASP A 365 -10.41 -10.82 7.66
C ASP A 365 -10.10 -9.49 8.35
N TRP A 366 -9.52 -9.54 9.55
CA TRP A 366 -9.06 -8.34 10.24
C TRP A 366 -7.91 -7.63 9.49
N LEU A 367 -6.92 -8.37 8.99
CA LEU A 367 -5.79 -7.83 8.22
C LEU A 367 -6.22 -7.28 6.85
N THR A 368 -7.19 -7.93 6.22
CA THR A 368 -7.72 -7.53 4.90
C THR A 368 -8.88 -6.53 5.00
N GLY A 369 -9.31 -6.20 6.22
CA GLY A 369 -10.39 -5.25 6.46
C GLY A 369 -11.79 -5.79 6.15
N LYS A 370 -11.94 -7.09 5.97
CA LYS A 370 -13.24 -7.74 5.75
C LYS A 370 -13.96 -8.03 7.07
N PHE A 371 -14.30 -7.03 7.84
CA PHE A 371 -15.38 -7.20 8.80
C PHE A 371 -16.71 -7.06 8.05
N THR A 372 -17.19 -8.15 7.48
CA THR A 372 -18.58 -8.24 7.07
C THR A 372 -19.44 -7.97 8.30
N LYS A 373 -20.29 -6.93 8.23
CA LYS A 373 -21.51 -6.93 9.04
C LYS A 373 -22.12 -8.32 8.83
N LYS A 374 -22.24 -9.09 9.90
CA LYS A 374 -23.25 -10.11 9.96
C LYS A 374 -24.54 -9.39 9.57
N GLU A 375 -25.02 -9.60 8.36
CA GLU A 375 -26.38 -9.23 8.03
C GLU A 375 -27.20 -9.90 9.12
N GLU A 376 -27.81 -9.09 9.98
CA GLU A 376 -28.90 -9.55 10.83
C GLU A 376 -29.89 -10.13 9.85
N GLU A 377 -29.97 -11.47 9.82
CA GLU A 377 -31.09 -12.15 9.17
C GLU A 377 -32.34 -11.46 9.72
N PRO A 378 -33.16 -10.86 8.87
CA PRO A 378 -34.42 -10.30 9.34
C PRO A 378 -35.23 -11.47 9.90
N GLY A 379 -35.43 -11.41 11.19
CA GLY A 379 -36.06 -12.29 12.14
C GLY A 379 -36.82 -13.49 11.58
N ALA A 380 -36.46 -14.64 12.13
CA ALA A 380 -37.36 -15.79 12.17
C ALA A 380 -38.61 -15.47 13.01
#